data_8cccad39a3b4d2194a5f77099f0db62c
#
_entry.id   8cccad39a3b4d2194a5f77099f0db62c
#
_cell.length_a   1.000
_cell.length_b   1.000
_cell.length_c   1.000
_cell.angle_alpha   90.00
_cell.angle_beta   90.00
_cell.angle_gamma   90.00
#
_symmetry.space_group_name_H-M   'P 1'
#
loop_
_entity.id
_entity.type
_entity.pdbx_description
1 polymer ?
#
loop_
_entity_poly.entity_id
_entity_poly.type
_entity_poly.pdbx_seq_one_letter_code
_entity_poly.pdbx_strand_id
1 'polypeptide(L)'
;SKMISIAICDDEAVFAEALHALVDAGMKEILYGENSMDERELSYEITVFTNPLMMIDALKTKRFDLAFLDLLMNKESGFGVAQEIRRMRLNTEIAIVTSYGEARNDAFQYRPIGYVDKPATIEEVTRLLRLYIDFYSDCKRYIYVGRASEERRIAVNDVTYIEVRGRSIKIEMSIEGRKNEINTTGTISEYEEKLKSSGFVRC
;
A
#
# COMPACT_ATOMS: atom_id res chain seq x y z
N SER A 1 -3.47 11.78 9.85
CA SER A 1 -3.09 11.65 8.43
C SER A 1 -2.14 10.48 8.25
N LYS A 2 -2.31 9.69 7.19
CA LYS A 2 -1.39 8.62 6.82
C LYS A 2 -0.47 9.13 5.73
N MET A 3 0.85 9.02 5.92
CA MET A 3 1.83 9.32 4.88
C MET A 3 2.11 8.06 4.06
N ILE A 4 1.99 8.16 2.75
CA ILE A 4 2.35 7.13 1.78
C ILE A 4 3.80 7.36 1.38
N SER A 5 4.68 6.41 1.68
CA SER A 5 6.09 6.47 1.32
C SER A 5 6.34 5.70 0.02
N ILE A 6 6.74 6.40 -1.02
CA ILE A 6 6.94 5.87 -2.37
C ILE A 6 8.43 5.86 -2.69
N ALA A 7 8.94 4.73 -3.16
CA ALA A 7 10.30 4.61 -3.69
C ALA A 7 10.30 4.52 -5.21
N ILE A 8 11.30 5.09 -5.84
CA ILE A 8 11.61 4.93 -7.26
C ILE A 8 13.03 4.44 -7.36
N CYS A 9 13.27 3.37 -8.10
CA CYS A 9 14.61 2.85 -8.36
C CYS A 9 14.84 2.64 -9.85
N ASP A 10 15.76 3.43 -10.43
CA ASP A 10 16.14 3.40 -11.84
C ASP A 10 17.57 3.96 -11.94
N ASP A 11 18.50 3.22 -12.51
CA ASP A 11 19.90 3.64 -12.61
C ASP A 11 20.15 4.74 -13.67
N GLU A 12 19.17 4.99 -14.52
CA GLU A 12 19.19 6.12 -15.46
C GLU A 12 18.50 7.33 -14.82
N ALA A 13 19.29 8.30 -14.35
CA ALA A 13 18.81 9.50 -13.65
C ALA A 13 17.70 10.25 -14.41
N VAL A 14 17.78 10.30 -15.74
CA VAL A 14 16.77 10.97 -16.59
C VAL A 14 15.41 10.29 -16.47
N PHE A 15 15.37 8.95 -16.50
CA PHE A 15 14.12 8.21 -16.34
C PHE A 15 13.62 8.27 -14.90
N ALA A 16 14.53 8.19 -13.91
CA ALA A 16 14.17 8.33 -12.51
C ALA A 16 13.51 9.69 -12.21
N GLU A 17 14.06 10.78 -12.74
CA GLU A 17 13.51 12.14 -12.60
C GLU A 17 12.17 12.29 -13.34
N ALA A 18 12.07 11.77 -14.55
CA ALA A 18 10.82 11.79 -15.31
C ALA A 18 9.71 11.03 -14.57
N LEU A 19 10.02 9.85 -14.05
CA LEU A 19 9.06 9.05 -13.29
C LEU A 19 8.68 9.73 -11.98
N HIS A 20 9.64 10.36 -11.28
CA HIS A 20 9.34 11.17 -10.09
C HIS A 20 8.30 12.27 -10.41
N ALA A 21 8.50 13.01 -11.50
CA ALA A 21 7.55 14.06 -11.90
C ALA A 21 6.15 13.49 -12.20
N LEU A 22 6.06 12.33 -12.86
CA LEU A 22 4.78 11.66 -13.15
C LEU A 22 4.09 11.15 -11.88
N VAL A 23 4.84 10.56 -10.96
CA VAL A 23 4.30 10.08 -9.68
C VAL A 23 3.82 11.24 -8.83
N ASP A 24 4.58 12.33 -8.75
CA ASP A 24 4.20 13.54 -8.03
C ASP A 24 2.92 14.17 -8.60
N ALA A 25 2.86 14.33 -9.93
CA ALA A 25 1.67 14.85 -10.60
C ALA A 25 0.44 13.95 -10.38
N GLY A 26 0.60 12.63 -10.52
CA GLY A 26 -0.48 11.67 -10.30
C GLY A 26 -0.99 11.66 -8.87
N MET A 27 -0.10 11.72 -7.88
CA MET A 27 -0.48 11.81 -6.46
C MET A 27 -1.21 13.12 -6.16
N LYS A 28 -0.74 14.25 -6.70
CA LYS A 28 -1.43 15.54 -6.54
C LYS A 28 -2.83 15.52 -7.14
N GLU A 29 -2.99 14.96 -8.33
CA GLU A 29 -4.30 14.81 -8.96
C GLU A 29 -5.25 13.96 -8.09
N ILE A 30 -4.78 12.83 -7.57
CA ILE A 30 -5.60 11.91 -6.79
C ILE A 30 -6.00 12.53 -5.45
N LEU A 31 -5.06 13.14 -4.75
CA LEU A 31 -5.30 13.62 -3.38
C LEU A 31 -5.90 15.02 -3.31
N TYR A 32 -5.62 15.87 -4.28
CA TYR A 32 -5.96 17.30 -4.23
C TYR A 32 -6.69 17.82 -5.47
N GLY A 33 -6.95 16.97 -6.47
CA GLY A 33 -7.67 17.34 -7.69
C GLY A 33 -9.15 17.67 -7.42
N GLU A 34 -9.79 18.39 -8.33
CA GLU A 34 -11.19 18.81 -8.23
C GLU A 34 -12.17 17.63 -8.05
N ASN A 35 -11.81 16.46 -8.53
CA ASN A 35 -12.59 15.23 -8.41
C ASN A 35 -12.07 14.31 -7.30
N SER A 36 -11.27 14.82 -6.38
CA SER A 36 -10.79 14.02 -5.26
C SER A 36 -11.98 13.64 -4.37
N MET A 37 -12.32 12.36 -4.35
CA MET A 37 -13.32 11.80 -3.43
C MET A 37 -12.66 11.19 -2.19
N ASP A 38 -11.38 11.47 -2.00
CA ASP A 38 -10.62 10.90 -0.89
C ASP A 38 -10.77 11.74 0.37
N GLU A 39 -11.70 11.35 1.23
CA GLU A 39 -11.91 11.97 2.55
C GLU A 39 -10.77 11.62 3.55
N ARG A 40 -9.84 10.77 3.14
CA ARG A 40 -8.69 10.39 3.96
C ARG A 40 -7.67 11.52 3.94
N GLU A 41 -7.25 12.00 5.08
CA GLU A 41 -6.11 12.91 5.19
C GLU A 41 -4.80 12.18 4.82
N LEU A 42 -4.60 11.91 3.54
CA LEU A 42 -3.39 11.29 3.02
C LEU A 42 -2.36 12.35 2.65
N SER A 43 -1.12 12.06 2.93
CA SER A 43 0.05 12.77 2.43
C SER A 43 1.01 11.76 1.81
N TYR A 44 2.00 12.21 1.09
CA TYR A 44 2.99 11.31 0.47
C TYR A 44 4.39 11.91 0.49
N GLU A 45 5.37 11.04 0.38
CA GLU A 45 6.75 11.38 0.10
C GLU A 45 7.30 10.46 -0.99
N ILE A 46 8.23 10.96 -1.80
CA ILE A 46 8.88 10.19 -2.85
C ILE A 46 10.38 10.19 -2.59
N THR A 47 10.99 9.01 -2.59
CA THR A 47 12.44 8.84 -2.48
C THR A 47 12.95 8.18 -3.76
N VAL A 48 13.93 8.80 -4.41
CA VAL A 48 14.54 8.31 -5.65
C VAL A 48 15.89 7.66 -5.36
N PHE A 49 16.09 6.48 -5.91
CA PHE A 49 17.35 5.74 -5.88
C PHE A 49 17.82 5.53 -7.32
N THR A 50 19.04 5.96 -7.62
CA THR A 50 19.73 5.69 -8.90
C THR A 50 20.70 4.53 -8.79
N ASN A 51 20.72 3.85 -7.66
CA ASN A 51 21.52 2.66 -7.41
C ASN A 51 20.69 1.65 -6.60
N PRO A 52 20.47 0.42 -7.11
CA PRO A 52 19.67 -0.60 -6.42
C PRO A 52 20.26 -1.01 -5.07
N LEU A 53 21.59 -1.01 -4.90
CA LEU A 53 22.21 -1.34 -3.60
C LEU A 53 21.88 -0.30 -2.52
N MET A 54 21.79 0.98 -2.91
CA MET A 54 21.39 2.03 -1.97
C MET A 54 19.94 1.85 -1.52
N MET A 55 19.06 1.43 -2.43
CA MET A 55 17.69 1.11 -2.07
C MET A 55 17.62 -0.11 -1.14
N ILE A 56 18.35 -1.19 -1.47
CA ILE A 56 18.42 -2.39 -0.61
C ILE A 56 18.91 -2.04 0.79
N ASP A 57 19.92 -1.18 0.90
CA ASP A 57 20.40 -0.73 2.20
C ASP A 57 19.35 0.10 2.95
N ALA A 58 18.66 0.99 2.25
CA ALA A 58 17.58 1.79 2.83
C ALA A 58 16.42 0.92 3.35
N LEU A 59 16.10 -0.22 2.71
CA LEU A 59 15.04 -1.15 3.16
C LEU A 59 15.31 -1.72 4.56
N LYS A 60 16.54 -1.71 5.05
CA LYS A 60 16.88 -2.18 6.39
C LYS A 60 16.30 -1.30 7.49
N THR A 61 16.19 0.00 7.23
CA THR A 61 15.80 1.01 8.22
C THR A 61 14.55 1.81 7.84
N LYS A 62 14.25 1.95 6.56
CA LYS A 62 13.08 2.69 6.05
C LYS A 62 12.06 1.74 5.44
N ARG A 63 10.78 2.05 5.62
CA ARG A 63 9.68 1.31 5.00
C ARG A 63 9.07 2.15 3.89
N PHE A 64 8.84 1.50 2.75
CA PHE A 64 8.12 2.08 1.62
C PHE A 64 6.80 1.34 1.44
N ASP A 65 5.76 2.06 1.14
CA ASP A 65 4.44 1.51 0.88
C ASP A 65 4.33 1.00 -0.56
N LEU A 66 4.92 1.75 -1.52
CA LEU A 66 4.93 1.43 -2.94
C LEU A 66 6.34 1.67 -3.51
N ALA A 67 6.83 0.77 -4.34
CA ALA A 67 8.11 0.88 -5.02
C ALA A 67 7.93 0.72 -6.53
N PHE A 68 8.32 1.74 -7.29
CA PHE A 68 8.48 1.67 -8.74
C PHE A 68 9.90 1.22 -9.06
N LEU A 69 10.05 0.07 -9.72
CA LEU A 69 11.33 -0.55 -9.99
C LEU A 69 11.55 -0.73 -11.49
N ASP A 70 12.67 -0.23 -12.01
CA ASP A 70 13.19 -0.72 -13.29
C ASP A 70 13.86 -2.09 -13.08
N LEU A 71 13.60 -3.03 -13.97
CA LEU A 71 14.19 -4.36 -13.91
C LEU A 71 15.54 -4.45 -14.61
N LEU A 72 15.78 -3.55 -15.56
CA LEU A 72 16.99 -3.55 -16.39
C LEU A 72 17.93 -2.43 -15.97
N MET A 73 18.60 -2.63 -14.85
CA MET A 73 19.65 -1.73 -14.39
C MET A 73 21.03 -2.33 -14.64
N ASN A 74 22.01 -1.50 -15.00
CA ASN A 74 23.37 -1.95 -15.31
C ASN A 74 24.01 -2.72 -14.14
N LYS A 75 24.45 -3.95 -14.41
CA LYS A 75 25.20 -4.86 -13.53
C LYS A 75 24.44 -5.44 -12.31
N GLU A 76 23.39 -4.78 -11.84
CA GLU A 76 22.60 -5.26 -10.70
C GLU A 76 21.13 -5.05 -11.03
N SER A 77 20.40 -6.11 -11.22
CA SER A 77 19.02 -6.03 -11.70
C SER A 77 18.07 -5.50 -10.63
N GLY A 78 17.06 -4.76 -11.04
CA GLY A 78 15.92 -4.40 -10.19
C GLY A 78 15.20 -5.62 -9.61
N PHE A 79 15.43 -6.80 -10.18
CA PHE A 79 15.03 -8.08 -9.58
C PHE A 79 15.64 -8.28 -8.19
N GLY A 80 16.89 -7.84 -7.96
CA GLY A 80 17.52 -7.91 -6.65
C GLY A 80 16.78 -7.09 -5.60
N VAL A 81 16.29 -5.91 -5.95
CA VAL A 81 15.46 -5.08 -5.07
C VAL A 81 14.12 -5.76 -4.77
N ALA A 82 13.44 -6.25 -5.80
CA ALA A 82 12.16 -6.96 -5.65
C ALA A 82 12.31 -8.23 -4.80
N GLN A 83 13.38 -9.00 -5.06
CA GLN A 83 13.72 -10.18 -4.28
C GLN A 83 13.94 -9.84 -2.80
N GLU A 84 14.68 -8.78 -2.51
CA GLU A 84 14.98 -8.37 -1.15
C GLU A 84 13.74 -7.89 -0.40
N ILE A 85 12.86 -7.12 -1.06
CA ILE A 85 11.56 -6.75 -0.51
C ILE A 85 10.77 -7.99 -0.07
N ARG A 86 10.72 -9.04 -0.90
CA ARG A 86 10.00 -10.29 -0.60
C ARG A 86 10.71 -11.14 0.44
N ARG A 87 12.04 -11.24 0.37
CA ARG A 87 12.85 -11.97 1.36
C ARG A 87 12.68 -11.41 2.77
N MET A 88 12.69 -10.10 2.90
CA MET A 88 12.48 -9.39 4.16
C MET A 88 11.00 -9.38 4.61
N ARG A 89 10.09 -9.96 3.83
CA ARG A 89 8.64 -9.98 4.09
C ARG A 89 8.04 -8.58 4.32
N LEU A 90 8.52 -7.60 3.56
CA LEU A 90 8.00 -6.24 3.62
C LEU A 90 6.65 -6.14 2.92
N ASN A 91 5.76 -5.33 3.47
CA ASN A 91 4.45 -5.02 2.89
C ASN A 91 4.54 -3.94 1.78
N THR A 92 5.70 -3.81 1.16
CA THR A 92 5.90 -2.89 0.04
C THR A 92 5.27 -3.48 -1.22
N GLU A 93 4.34 -2.76 -1.81
CA GLU A 93 3.81 -3.11 -3.13
C GLU A 93 4.82 -2.73 -4.22
N ILE A 94 4.88 -3.53 -5.27
CA ILE A 94 5.86 -3.36 -6.36
C ILE A 94 5.12 -3.00 -7.65
N ALA A 95 5.52 -1.91 -8.27
CA ALA A 95 5.16 -1.54 -9.64
C ALA A 95 6.41 -1.62 -10.51
N ILE A 96 6.34 -2.32 -11.63
CA ILE A 96 7.46 -2.50 -12.54
C ILE A 96 7.39 -1.45 -13.64
N VAL A 97 8.50 -0.75 -13.87
CA VAL A 97 8.66 0.22 -14.96
C VAL A 97 9.86 -0.18 -15.80
N THR A 98 9.63 -0.70 -17.00
CA THR A 98 10.72 -1.25 -17.81
C THR A 98 10.47 -1.06 -19.31
N SER A 99 11.55 -0.97 -20.10
CA SER A 99 11.50 -0.98 -21.55
C SER A 99 11.48 -2.40 -22.15
N TYR A 100 11.62 -3.43 -21.33
CA TYR A 100 11.78 -4.80 -21.79
C TYR A 100 10.61 -5.70 -21.37
N GLY A 101 9.69 -5.94 -22.30
CA GLY A 101 8.46 -6.69 -22.04
C GLY A 101 8.67 -8.14 -21.59
N GLU A 102 9.76 -8.81 -22.03
CA GLU A 102 10.05 -10.20 -21.64
C GLU A 102 10.40 -10.32 -20.14
N ALA A 103 10.99 -9.29 -19.54
CA ALA A 103 11.30 -9.27 -18.11
C ALA A 103 10.05 -9.32 -17.21
N ARG A 104 8.86 -9.04 -17.75
CA ARG A 104 7.59 -9.15 -17.03
C ARG A 104 7.29 -10.57 -16.56
N ASN A 105 7.62 -11.58 -17.36
CA ASN A 105 7.38 -12.97 -17.01
C ASN A 105 8.22 -13.37 -15.78
N ASP A 106 9.47 -12.95 -15.73
CA ASP A 106 10.36 -13.22 -14.60
C ASP A 106 9.98 -12.42 -13.36
N ALA A 107 9.41 -11.20 -13.55
CA ALA A 107 8.96 -10.36 -12.47
C ALA A 107 7.68 -10.87 -11.78
N PHE A 108 6.89 -11.71 -12.44
CA PHE A 108 5.61 -12.20 -11.91
C PHE A 108 5.75 -12.91 -10.55
N GLN A 109 6.87 -13.60 -10.32
CA GLN A 109 7.16 -14.26 -9.04
C GLN A 109 7.23 -13.29 -7.85
N TYR A 110 7.51 -12.00 -8.08
CA TYR A 110 7.55 -10.96 -7.05
C TYR A 110 6.20 -10.29 -6.82
N ARG A 111 5.14 -10.75 -7.50
CA ARG A 111 3.75 -10.29 -7.35
C ARG A 111 3.63 -8.76 -7.47
N PRO A 112 4.03 -8.15 -8.59
CA PRO A 112 3.84 -6.72 -8.78
C PRO A 112 2.34 -6.40 -8.93
N ILE A 113 1.94 -5.21 -8.48
CA ILE A 113 0.56 -4.73 -8.67
C ILE A 113 0.29 -4.28 -10.10
N GLY A 114 1.34 -4.03 -10.87
CA GLY A 114 1.21 -3.69 -12.27
C GLY A 114 2.53 -3.34 -12.95
N TYR A 115 2.42 -3.04 -14.22
CA TYR A 115 3.54 -2.78 -15.13
C TYR A 115 3.29 -1.49 -15.90
N VAL A 116 4.35 -0.73 -16.13
CA VAL A 116 4.39 0.45 -16.99
C VAL A 116 5.54 0.28 -17.98
N ASP A 117 5.26 0.54 -19.24
CA ASP A 117 6.29 0.55 -20.27
C ASP A 117 7.04 1.89 -20.28
N LYS A 118 8.35 1.86 -20.53
CA LYS A 118 9.14 3.06 -20.79
C LYS A 118 9.00 3.48 -22.28
N PRO A 119 8.79 4.76 -22.56
CA PRO A 119 8.62 5.88 -21.64
C PRO A 119 7.24 5.85 -20.93
N ALA A 120 7.25 6.01 -19.61
CA ALA A 120 6.02 6.02 -18.82
C ALA A 120 5.14 7.22 -19.17
N THR A 121 3.83 7.03 -19.16
CA THR A 121 2.83 8.08 -19.35
C THR A 121 2.16 8.44 -18.04
N ILE A 122 1.63 9.66 -17.94
CA ILE A 122 0.89 10.11 -16.75
C ILE A 122 -0.34 9.25 -16.49
N GLU A 123 -1.02 8.80 -17.55
CA GLU A 123 -2.23 7.97 -17.44
C GLU A 123 -1.91 6.60 -16.83
N GLU A 124 -0.82 5.96 -17.27
CA GLU A 124 -0.40 4.65 -16.76
C GLU A 124 0.05 4.74 -15.29
N VAL A 125 0.86 5.75 -14.97
CA VAL A 125 1.34 5.98 -13.61
C VAL A 125 0.17 6.31 -12.67
N THR A 126 -0.71 7.23 -13.07
CA THR A 126 -1.88 7.62 -12.27
C THR A 126 -2.82 6.44 -12.06
N ARG A 127 -3.02 5.59 -13.09
CA ARG A 127 -3.80 4.36 -12.96
C ARG A 127 -3.23 3.41 -11.91
N LEU A 128 -1.91 3.21 -11.88
CA LEU A 128 -1.27 2.37 -10.85
C LEU A 128 -1.36 2.99 -9.45
N LEU A 129 -1.20 4.30 -9.35
CA LEU A 129 -1.35 5.01 -8.08
C LEU A 129 -2.79 4.90 -7.54
N ARG A 130 -3.81 5.04 -8.39
CA ARG A 130 -5.21 4.80 -8.01
C ARG A 130 -5.42 3.37 -7.57
N LEU A 131 -4.93 2.39 -8.33
CA LEU A 131 -5.01 0.98 -7.95
C LEU A 131 -4.39 0.75 -6.57
N TYR A 132 -3.20 1.31 -6.30
CA TYR A 132 -2.57 1.22 -5.00
C TYR A 132 -3.44 1.86 -3.91
N ILE A 133 -3.92 3.07 -4.12
CA ILE A 133 -4.72 3.81 -3.13
C ILE A 133 -6.04 3.10 -2.84
N ASP A 134 -6.72 2.58 -3.85
CA ASP A 134 -8.04 2.00 -3.71
C ASP A 134 -8.03 0.59 -3.10
N PHE A 135 -7.02 -0.22 -3.42
CA PHE A 135 -7.02 -1.64 -3.03
C PHE A 135 -5.92 -2.01 -2.02
N TYR A 136 -4.77 -1.34 -2.05
CA TYR A 136 -3.62 -1.71 -1.25
C TYR A 136 -3.36 -0.75 -0.08
N SER A 137 -3.64 0.53 -0.24
CA SER A 137 -3.53 1.49 0.89
C SER A 137 -4.62 1.27 1.93
N ASP A 138 -5.74 0.69 1.53
CA ASP A 138 -6.85 0.30 2.41
C ASP A 138 -6.53 -0.89 3.32
N CYS A 139 -5.34 -1.50 3.20
CA CYS A 139 -4.84 -2.47 4.18
C CYS A 139 -4.80 -1.94 5.62
N LYS A 140 -5.05 -0.66 5.83
CA LYS A 140 -5.30 -0.04 7.14
C LYS A 140 -6.62 0.72 7.17
N ARG A 141 -7.70 0.10 6.70
CA ARG A 141 -9.04 0.58 7.03
C ARG A 141 -9.21 0.56 8.53
N TYR A 142 -9.74 1.65 9.04
CA TYR A 142 -10.07 1.75 10.45
C TYR A 142 -11.57 1.75 10.61
N ILE A 143 -12.04 1.08 11.63
CA ILE A 143 -13.42 1.24 12.12
C ILE A 143 -13.39 1.86 13.51
N TYR A 144 -14.44 2.59 13.82
CA TYR A 144 -14.64 3.15 15.13
C TYR A 144 -15.54 2.21 15.93
N VAL A 145 -15.08 1.86 17.12
CA VAL A 145 -15.69 0.87 18.01
C VAL A 145 -15.98 1.53 19.34
N GLY A 146 -17.20 1.38 19.85
CA GLY A 146 -17.63 2.00 21.09
C GLY A 146 -18.65 3.11 20.86
N ARG A 147 -18.98 3.84 21.94
CA ARG A 147 -19.92 4.95 21.93
C ARG A 147 -19.30 6.21 22.52
N ALA A 148 -19.51 7.32 21.86
CA ALA A 148 -19.17 8.67 22.32
C ALA A 148 -17.76 8.76 22.94
N SER A 149 -17.65 8.99 24.23
CA SER A 149 -16.37 9.24 24.92
C SER A 149 -15.44 8.03 25.03
N GLU A 150 -15.92 6.81 24.72
CA GLU A 150 -15.13 5.56 24.77
C GLU A 150 -14.84 5.00 23.36
N GLU A 151 -15.08 5.78 22.33
CA GLU A 151 -14.85 5.37 20.96
C GLU A 151 -13.36 5.12 20.69
N ARG A 152 -13.03 3.95 20.17
CA ARG A 152 -11.67 3.54 19.80
C ARG A 152 -11.57 3.29 18.32
N ARG A 153 -10.52 3.79 17.72
CA ARG A 153 -10.17 3.49 16.33
C ARG A 153 -9.33 2.21 16.28
N ILE A 154 -9.79 1.20 15.55
CA ILE A 154 -9.07 -0.06 15.35
C ILE A 154 -8.88 -0.33 13.84
N ALA A 155 -7.72 -0.89 13.48
CA ALA A 155 -7.46 -1.26 12.11
C ALA A 155 -8.27 -2.52 11.75
N VAL A 156 -8.96 -2.50 10.62
CA VAL A 156 -9.81 -3.62 10.15
C VAL A 156 -8.99 -4.89 9.96
N ASN A 157 -7.75 -4.76 9.48
CA ASN A 157 -6.86 -5.90 9.26
C ASN A 157 -6.39 -6.57 10.56
N ASP A 158 -6.47 -5.86 11.67
CA ASP A 158 -6.15 -6.43 12.98
C ASP A 158 -7.34 -7.25 13.52
N VAL A 159 -8.57 -7.00 13.04
CA VAL A 159 -9.77 -7.70 13.46
C VAL A 159 -9.77 -9.12 12.89
N THR A 160 -9.83 -10.10 13.77
CA THR A 160 -9.89 -11.52 13.40
C THR A 160 -11.30 -12.09 13.49
N TYR A 161 -12.07 -11.57 14.45
CA TYR A 161 -13.36 -12.14 14.77
C TYR A 161 -14.23 -11.14 15.53
N ILE A 162 -15.53 -11.15 15.25
CA ILE A 162 -16.55 -10.37 15.97
C ILE A 162 -17.71 -11.29 16.33
N GLU A 163 -18.09 -11.28 17.58
CA GLU A 163 -19.25 -12.05 18.05
C GLU A 163 -20.18 -11.22 18.95
N VAL A 164 -21.45 -11.62 18.97
CA VAL A 164 -22.43 -11.08 19.90
C VAL A 164 -22.43 -11.92 21.17
N ARG A 165 -22.30 -11.30 22.33
CA ARG A 165 -22.42 -11.91 23.64
C ARG A 165 -23.52 -11.21 24.46
N GLY A 166 -24.72 -11.74 24.34
CA GLY A 166 -25.88 -11.12 24.99
C GLY A 166 -26.16 -9.72 24.43
N ARG A 167 -25.88 -8.67 25.21
CA ARG A 167 -26.05 -7.26 24.81
C ARG A 167 -24.74 -6.57 24.44
N SER A 168 -23.64 -7.30 24.41
CA SER A 168 -22.31 -6.78 24.07
C SER A 168 -21.79 -7.39 22.78
N ILE A 169 -20.89 -6.67 22.14
CA ILE A 169 -20.10 -7.11 21.00
C ILE A 169 -18.67 -7.34 21.48
N LYS A 170 -18.16 -8.54 21.26
CA LYS A 170 -16.76 -8.87 21.45
C LYS A 170 -16.03 -8.76 20.12
N ILE A 171 -14.92 -8.03 20.09
CA ILE A 171 -14.04 -7.91 18.94
C ILE A 171 -12.69 -8.48 19.32
N GLU A 172 -12.30 -9.55 18.67
CA GLU A 172 -10.98 -10.16 18.81
C GLU A 172 -10.05 -9.61 17.70
N MET A 173 -8.83 -9.26 18.07
CA MET A 173 -7.83 -8.69 17.19
C MET A 173 -6.50 -9.41 17.36
N SER A 174 -5.71 -9.43 16.28
CA SER A 174 -4.32 -9.86 16.30
C SER A 174 -3.43 -8.66 15.92
N ILE A 175 -2.71 -8.12 16.89
CA ILE A 175 -1.78 -7.01 16.70
C ILE A 175 -0.38 -7.55 16.94
N GLU A 176 0.47 -7.49 15.91
CA GLU A 176 1.84 -8.04 15.98
C GLU A 176 1.92 -9.48 16.49
N GLY A 177 0.94 -10.31 16.12
CA GLY A 177 0.84 -11.70 16.55
C GLY A 177 0.32 -11.91 17.98
N ARG A 178 -0.04 -10.85 18.69
CA ARG A 178 -0.65 -10.90 20.03
C ARG A 178 -2.16 -10.77 19.92
N LYS A 179 -2.87 -11.65 20.63
CA LYS A 179 -4.33 -11.56 20.76
C LYS A 179 -4.72 -10.42 21.68
N ASN A 180 -5.63 -9.57 21.20
CA ASN A 180 -6.25 -8.51 21.95
C ASN A 180 -7.76 -8.62 21.84
N GLU A 181 -8.48 -8.11 22.81
CA GLU A 181 -9.93 -8.19 22.88
C GLU A 181 -10.52 -6.84 23.30
N ILE A 182 -11.58 -6.43 22.62
CA ILE A 182 -12.40 -5.27 22.98
C ILE A 182 -13.83 -5.76 23.17
N ASN A 183 -14.41 -5.42 24.32
CA ASN A 183 -15.84 -5.58 24.56
C ASN A 183 -16.51 -4.21 24.43
N THR A 184 -17.54 -4.14 23.61
CA THR A 184 -18.25 -2.90 23.31
C THR A 184 -19.75 -3.14 23.17
N THR A 185 -20.50 -2.07 23.01
CA THR A 185 -21.94 -2.12 22.74
C THR A 185 -22.21 -1.84 21.27
N GLY A 186 -23.30 -2.36 20.75
CA GLY A 186 -23.70 -2.18 19.35
C GLY A 186 -24.50 -3.37 18.85
N THR A 187 -24.81 -3.38 17.59
CA THR A 187 -25.46 -4.51 16.92
C THR A 187 -24.51 -5.14 15.92
N ILE A 188 -24.69 -6.43 15.65
CA ILE A 188 -23.87 -7.12 14.65
C ILE A 188 -24.05 -6.49 13.26
N SER A 189 -25.26 -5.98 12.97
CA SER A 189 -25.56 -5.32 11.68
C SER A 189 -24.78 -4.01 11.50
N GLU A 190 -24.52 -3.25 12.57
CA GLU A 190 -23.66 -2.05 12.49
C GLU A 190 -22.23 -2.41 12.10
N TYR A 191 -21.68 -3.47 12.69
CA TYR A 191 -20.31 -3.94 12.38
C TYR A 191 -20.24 -4.64 11.02
N GLU A 192 -21.30 -5.36 10.62
CA GLU A 192 -21.43 -5.93 9.29
C GLU A 192 -21.34 -4.85 8.20
N GLU A 193 -22.05 -3.73 8.37
CA GLU A 193 -21.99 -2.60 7.44
C GLU A 193 -20.62 -1.93 7.44
N LYS A 194 -20.02 -1.70 8.61
CA LYS A 194 -18.67 -1.14 8.75
C LYS A 194 -17.59 -2.00 8.07
N LEU A 195 -17.80 -3.32 7.99
CA LEU A 195 -16.84 -4.30 7.47
C LEU A 195 -17.17 -4.85 6.08
N LYS A 196 -18.30 -4.46 5.51
CA LYS A 196 -18.88 -5.00 4.27
C LYS A 196 -17.92 -5.11 3.08
N SER A 197 -16.99 -4.16 2.95
CA SER A 197 -16.01 -4.14 1.86
C SER A 197 -14.65 -4.74 2.27
N SER A 198 -14.54 -5.39 3.42
CA SER A 198 -13.28 -5.84 4.00
C SER A 198 -13.13 -7.37 4.04
N GLY A 199 -13.97 -8.09 3.30
CA GLY A 199 -13.89 -9.55 3.19
C GLY A 199 -14.45 -10.32 4.40
N PHE A 200 -15.06 -9.63 5.36
CA PHE A 200 -15.75 -10.32 6.47
C PHE A 200 -17.04 -10.95 6.00
N VAL A 201 -17.27 -12.19 6.45
CA VAL A 201 -18.47 -12.96 6.16
C VAL A 201 -19.16 -13.27 7.47
N ARG A 202 -20.48 -13.10 7.48
CA ARG A 202 -21.31 -13.53 8.61
C ARG A 202 -21.51 -15.05 8.56
N CYS A 203 -21.21 -15.72 9.64
CA CYS A 203 -21.43 -17.15 9.83
C CYS A 203 -22.70 -17.41 10.65
#